data_750612b93019c700c8955bcc17f24cbe
#
_entry.id   750612b93019c700c8955bcc17f24cbe
#
_cell.length_a   1.000
_cell.length_b   1.000
_cell.length_c   1.000
_cell.angle_alpha   90.00
_cell.angle_beta   90.00
_cell.angle_gamma   90.00
#
_symmetry.space_group_name_H-M   'P 1'
#
loop_
_entity.id
_entity.type
_entity.pdbx_description
1 polymer ?
#
loop_
_entity_poly.entity_id
_entity_poly.type
_entity_poly.pdbx_seq_one_letter_code
_entity_poly.pdbx_strand_id
1 'polypeptide(L)'
;MRLAFLALYVLVLLAGLFLSWLNLRHQAREGAVVPRELEGTIEPERLAKILAYTRERARFGMVHAAGSGALYALFLFGGPLGWYDRISTGLGGSFVLHGVLFFVGLVAVRALLELPFAYHGAFVIEARHGFNRMSRALFFGDWVKSTLLSLLFVSGLAALAFWVVAAAPESWWLWVWLGFVSFSVLMTFAAPYVIEPLFYKMEPLAVQELAAGVAELAERAGVHVGRVLTMDASRRSAHSNAYFTGLGRVKRVVLFDTLLTQMTHGEILAVLAHELGHWKKHHVLVRIALSFTLSLGVLFAAYHVVGAPFVPALVGLETASFAARALVLAALGSTLTFPLTPLGAAWSRRDERQADRFAVDVSGRARELADALAKLARENLSNLHPHPLYAKFYYSHPPVTERIRALREVASS
;
A
#
# COMPACT_ATOMS: atom_id res chain seq x y z
N MET A 1 21.48 7.56 24.41
CA MET A 1 20.49 7.78 23.33
C MET A 1 20.42 6.59 22.38
N ARG A 2 21.54 6.07 21.84
CA ARG A 2 21.59 4.92 20.91
C ARG A 2 20.84 3.69 21.44
N LEU A 3 21.12 3.24 22.66
CA LEU A 3 20.45 2.06 23.25
C LEU A 3 18.95 2.29 23.43
N ALA A 4 18.52 3.50 23.77
CA ALA A 4 17.10 3.82 23.92
C ALA A 4 16.37 3.76 22.56
N PHE A 5 16.97 4.30 21.48
CA PHE A 5 16.39 4.22 20.15
C PHE A 5 16.40 2.80 19.62
N LEU A 6 17.49 2.05 19.78
CA LEU A 6 17.54 0.62 19.43
C LEU A 6 16.47 -0.18 20.18
N ALA A 7 16.34 0.03 21.51
CA ALA A 7 15.31 -0.66 22.30
C ALA A 7 13.89 -0.34 21.80
N LEU A 8 13.60 0.94 21.52
CA LEU A 8 12.32 1.35 20.97
C LEU A 8 12.06 0.72 19.58
N TYR A 9 13.06 0.72 18.71
CA TYR A 9 12.97 0.07 17.39
C TYR A 9 12.67 -1.43 17.50
N VAL A 10 13.43 -2.13 18.38
CA VAL A 10 13.22 -3.56 18.61
C VAL A 10 11.85 -3.82 19.21
N LEU A 11 11.39 -3.00 20.16
CA LEU A 11 10.05 -3.11 20.73
C LEU A 11 8.96 -3.01 19.65
N VAL A 12 9.07 -2.04 18.75
CA VAL A 12 8.12 -1.86 17.62
C VAL A 12 8.15 -3.06 16.68
N LEU A 13 9.35 -3.56 16.33
CA LEU A 13 9.50 -4.75 15.51
C LEU A 13 8.84 -5.98 16.16
N LEU A 14 9.13 -6.20 17.44
CA LEU A 14 8.55 -7.32 18.20
C LEU A 14 7.04 -7.18 18.36
N ALA A 15 6.52 -5.97 18.56
CA ALA A 15 5.07 -5.72 18.61
C ALA A 15 4.38 -6.09 17.28
N GLY A 16 4.95 -5.72 16.14
CA GLY A 16 4.44 -6.09 14.81
C GLY A 16 4.46 -7.62 14.58
N LEU A 17 5.57 -8.28 14.96
CA LEU A 17 5.69 -9.75 14.87
C LEU A 17 4.70 -10.44 15.82
N PHE A 18 4.52 -9.92 17.02
CA PHE A 18 3.56 -10.44 17.99
C PHE A 18 2.11 -10.35 17.49
N LEU A 19 1.70 -9.21 16.90
CA LEU A 19 0.38 -9.06 16.31
C LEU A 19 0.17 -10.06 15.15
N SER A 20 1.18 -10.26 14.32
CA SER A 20 1.13 -11.24 13.23
C SER A 20 1.05 -12.68 13.75
N TRP A 21 1.76 -13.00 14.81
CA TRP A 21 1.70 -14.29 15.49
C TRP A 21 0.34 -14.52 16.14
N LEU A 22 -0.25 -13.50 16.80
CA LEU A 22 -1.62 -13.59 17.35
C LEU A 22 -2.63 -13.93 16.26
N ASN A 23 -2.53 -13.26 15.11
CA ASN A 23 -3.42 -13.53 13.98
C ASN A 23 -3.25 -14.95 13.45
N LEU A 24 -2.01 -15.43 13.31
CA LEU A 24 -1.71 -16.80 12.88
C LEU A 24 -2.25 -17.84 13.88
N ARG A 25 -2.07 -17.59 15.17
CA ARG A 25 -2.58 -18.46 16.24
C ARG A 25 -4.11 -18.50 16.28
N HIS A 26 -4.77 -17.35 16.07
CA HIS A 26 -6.23 -17.26 16.00
C HIS A 26 -6.78 -18.04 14.81
N GLN A 27 -6.18 -17.89 13.62
CA GLN A 27 -6.52 -18.70 12.45
C GLN A 27 -6.34 -20.22 12.68
N ALA A 28 -5.35 -20.61 13.49
CA ALA A 28 -5.15 -22.03 13.78
C ALA A 28 -6.26 -22.61 14.65
N ARG A 29 -6.91 -21.80 15.49
CA ARG A 29 -7.98 -22.20 16.41
C ARG A 29 -9.35 -22.12 15.77
N GLU A 30 -9.66 -20.97 15.14
CA GLU A 30 -11.01 -20.64 14.69
C GLU A 30 -11.22 -20.91 13.19
N GLY A 31 -10.13 -21.05 12.43
CA GLY A 31 -10.18 -21.06 10.97
C GLY A 31 -10.78 -22.32 10.33
N ALA A 32 -11.03 -23.38 11.11
CA ALA A 32 -11.59 -24.63 10.58
C ALA A 32 -13.11 -24.58 10.30
N VAL A 33 -13.78 -23.51 10.75
CA VAL A 33 -15.23 -23.34 10.62
C VAL A 33 -15.53 -22.28 9.56
N VAL A 34 -16.46 -22.57 8.65
CA VAL A 34 -16.96 -21.55 7.71
C VAL A 34 -17.78 -20.53 8.49
N PRO A 35 -17.49 -19.20 8.38
CA PRO A 35 -18.35 -18.20 8.99
C PRO A 35 -19.79 -18.29 8.46
N ARG A 36 -20.78 -18.05 9.30
CA ARG A 36 -22.21 -18.12 8.93
C ARG A 36 -22.55 -17.27 7.70
N GLU A 37 -21.91 -16.13 7.59
CA GLU A 37 -22.08 -15.20 6.46
C GLU A 37 -21.58 -15.76 5.12
N LEU A 38 -20.83 -16.85 5.14
CA LEU A 38 -20.21 -17.47 3.96
C LEU A 38 -20.66 -18.94 3.77
N GLU A 39 -21.59 -19.42 4.62
CA GLU A 39 -22.20 -20.73 4.44
C GLU A 39 -22.89 -20.83 3.06
N GLY A 40 -22.69 -21.93 2.35
CA GLY A 40 -23.17 -22.13 0.99
C GLY A 40 -22.38 -21.40 -0.10
N THR A 41 -21.43 -20.51 0.27
CA THR A 41 -20.54 -19.84 -0.70
C THR A 41 -19.13 -20.41 -0.67
N ILE A 42 -18.68 -20.89 0.47
CA ILE A 42 -17.35 -21.46 0.68
C ILE A 42 -17.49 -22.92 1.12
N GLU A 43 -17.04 -23.81 0.25
CA GLU A 43 -16.98 -25.24 0.54
C GLU A 43 -15.80 -25.57 1.46
N PRO A 44 -15.84 -26.70 2.23
CA PRO A 44 -14.77 -27.09 3.14
C PRO A 44 -13.39 -27.17 2.49
N GLU A 45 -13.31 -27.70 1.26
CA GLU A 45 -12.05 -27.77 0.51
C GLU A 45 -11.50 -26.38 0.19
N ARG A 46 -12.37 -25.43 -0.14
CA ARG A 46 -11.99 -24.04 -0.40
C ARG A 46 -11.51 -23.36 0.87
N LEU A 47 -12.19 -23.60 2.01
CA LEU A 47 -11.76 -23.12 3.32
C LEU A 47 -10.37 -23.65 3.68
N ALA A 48 -10.10 -24.94 3.47
CA ALA A 48 -8.78 -25.53 3.69
C ALA A 48 -7.70 -24.84 2.85
N LYS A 49 -8.01 -24.53 1.58
CA LYS A 49 -7.08 -23.78 0.69
C LYS A 49 -6.87 -22.36 1.19
N ILE A 50 -7.92 -21.66 1.63
CA ILE A 50 -7.80 -20.31 2.24
C ILE A 50 -6.87 -20.33 3.45
N LEU A 51 -7.03 -21.31 4.33
CA LEU A 51 -6.19 -21.45 5.52
C LEU A 51 -4.73 -21.77 5.17
N ALA A 52 -4.51 -22.69 4.23
CA ALA A 52 -3.16 -23.03 3.79
C ALA A 52 -2.44 -21.81 3.23
N TYR A 53 -3.08 -21.08 2.33
CA TYR A 53 -2.54 -19.88 1.71
C TYR A 53 -2.28 -18.76 2.72
N THR A 54 -3.26 -18.40 3.55
CA THR A 54 -3.12 -17.30 4.50
C THR A 54 -2.08 -17.60 5.57
N ARG A 55 -1.95 -18.86 6.02
CA ARG A 55 -0.91 -19.30 6.96
C ARG A 55 0.48 -19.25 6.32
N GLU A 56 0.63 -19.73 5.10
CA GLU A 56 1.91 -19.70 4.39
C GLU A 56 2.37 -18.26 4.17
N ARG A 57 1.49 -17.39 3.68
CA ARG A 57 1.78 -15.96 3.51
C ARG A 57 2.13 -15.28 4.83
N ALA A 58 1.37 -15.55 5.91
CA ALA A 58 1.64 -14.95 7.22
C ALA A 58 3.01 -15.37 7.77
N ARG A 59 3.35 -16.67 7.69
CA ARG A 59 4.67 -17.18 8.13
C ARG A 59 5.80 -16.56 7.32
N PHE A 60 5.67 -16.55 6.02
CA PHE A 60 6.66 -15.93 5.14
C PHE A 60 6.81 -14.43 5.42
N GLY A 61 5.69 -13.71 5.59
CA GLY A 61 5.69 -12.30 5.94
C GLY A 61 6.37 -12.02 7.29
N MET A 62 6.21 -12.90 8.29
CA MET A 62 6.92 -12.78 9.57
C MET A 62 8.43 -12.98 9.43
N VAL A 63 8.86 -13.98 8.64
CA VAL A 63 10.30 -14.23 8.37
C VAL A 63 10.89 -13.02 7.63
N HIS A 64 10.20 -12.53 6.61
CA HIS A 64 10.62 -11.34 5.86
C HIS A 64 10.72 -10.10 6.77
N ALA A 65 9.69 -9.83 7.58
CA ALA A 65 9.69 -8.69 8.49
C ALA A 65 10.80 -8.78 9.55
N ALA A 66 11.02 -9.97 10.12
CA ALA A 66 12.08 -10.18 11.09
C ALA A 66 13.48 -10.01 10.46
N GLY A 67 13.72 -10.61 9.28
CA GLY A 67 14.96 -10.51 8.55
C GLY A 67 15.28 -9.10 8.09
N SER A 68 14.33 -8.44 7.41
CA SER A 68 14.47 -7.06 6.94
C SER A 68 14.61 -6.08 8.12
N GLY A 69 13.86 -6.29 9.21
CA GLY A 69 13.97 -5.48 10.42
C GLY A 69 15.33 -5.64 11.11
N ALA A 70 15.85 -6.86 11.21
CA ALA A 70 17.18 -7.13 11.76
C ALA A 70 18.29 -6.53 10.89
N LEU A 71 18.21 -6.66 9.57
CA LEU A 71 19.16 -6.06 8.63
C LEU A 71 19.16 -4.53 8.73
N TYR A 72 17.98 -3.94 8.84
CA TYR A 72 17.85 -2.49 9.00
C TYR A 72 18.39 -2.00 10.35
N ALA A 73 18.14 -2.75 11.44
CA ALA A 73 18.74 -2.47 12.74
C ALA A 73 20.29 -2.58 12.69
N LEU A 74 20.81 -3.62 12.05
CA LEU A 74 22.25 -3.78 11.85
C LEU A 74 22.82 -2.61 11.02
N PHE A 75 22.14 -2.20 9.97
CA PHE A 75 22.55 -1.06 9.15
C PHE A 75 22.60 0.24 9.97
N LEU A 76 21.54 0.55 10.72
CA LEU A 76 21.49 1.79 11.51
C LEU A 76 22.43 1.79 12.72
N PHE A 77 22.46 0.71 13.47
CA PHE A 77 23.11 0.66 14.79
C PHE A 77 24.41 -0.14 14.81
N GLY A 78 24.69 -0.97 13.81
CA GLY A 78 25.85 -1.87 13.77
C GLY A 78 27.13 -1.25 13.20
N GLY A 79 27.03 -0.03 12.64
CA GLY A 79 28.16 0.66 12.02
C GLY A 79 28.12 0.80 10.50
N PRO A 80 27.38 -0.05 9.73
CA PRO A 80 27.33 0.07 8.26
C PRO A 80 26.84 1.44 7.77
N LEU A 81 25.92 2.10 8.48
CA LEU A 81 25.48 3.44 8.12
C LEU A 81 26.64 4.44 8.13
N GLY A 82 27.47 4.44 9.19
CA GLY A 82 28.62 5.35 9.25
C GLY A 82 29.69 5.04 8.21
N TRP A 83 29.89 3.77 7.88
CA TRP A 83 30.79 3.36 6.79
C TRP A 83 30.23 3.82 5.44
N TYR A 84 28.96 3.60 5.17
CA TYR A 84 28.29 4.00 3.95
C TYR A 84 28.29 5.53 3.76
N ASP A 85 28.03 6.27 4.83
CA ASP A 85 28.05 7.72 4.84
C ASP A 85 29.45 8.26 4.50
N ARG A 86 30.52 7.69 5.09
CA ARG A 86 31.91 8.05 4.73
C ARG A 86 32.27 7.73 3.29
N ILE A 87 31.81 6.58 2.76
CA ILE A 87 32.06 6.25 1.35
C ILE A 87 31.33 7.27 0.46
N SER A 88 30.06 7.53 0.68
CA SER A 88 29.29 8.45 -0.16
C SER A 88 29.86 9.86 -0.16
N THR A 89 30.35 10.33 1.00
CA THR A 89 31.02 11.64 1.11
C THR A 89 32.44 11.61 0.55
N GLY A 90 33.14 10.48 0.64
CA GLY A 90 34.51 10.32 0.11
C GLY A 90 34.61 10.22 -1.42
N LEU A 91 33.51 9.97 -2.13
CA LEU A 91 33.48 9.96 -3.59
C LEU A 91 33.76 11.33 -4.22
N GLY A 92 33.81 12.39 -3.41
CA GLY A 92 33.96 13.77 -3.89
C GLY A 92 32.68 14.29 -4.57
N GLY A 93 32.70 15.57 -4.91
CA GLY A 93 31.58 16.21 -5.61
C GLY A 93 30.80 17.20 -4.77
N SER A 94 29.66 17.63 -5.28
CA SER A 94 28.82 18.62 -4.61
C SER A 94 27.94 18.01 -3.54
N PHE A 95 27.45 18.84 -2.61
CA PHE A 95 26.46 18.46 -1.61
C PHE A 95 25.23 17.75 -2.22
N VAL A 96 24.78 18.21 -3.38
CA VAL A 96 23.66 17.62 -4.12
C VAL A 96 24.00 16.21 -4.60
N LEU A 97 25.19 16.05 -5.20
CA LEU A 97 25.62 14.73 -5.70
C LEU A 97 25.74 13.71 -4.57
N HIS A 98 26.27 14.08 -3.41
CA HIS A 98 26.30 13.20 -2.22
C HIS A 98 24.91 12.73 -1.83
N GLY A 99 23.95 13.64 -1.72
CA GLY A 99 22.57 13.30 -1.37
C GLY A 99 21.95 12.33 -2.37
N VAL A 100 22.15 12.56 -3.67
CA VAL A 100 21.67 11.69 -4.74
C VAL A 100 22.30 10.30 -4.62
N LEU A 101 23.64 10.22 -4.58
CA LEU A 101 24.34 8.92 -4.49
C LEU A 101 23.97 8.15 -3.23
N PHE A 102 23.81 8.84 -2.10
CA PHE A 102 23.38 8.22 -0.85
C PHE A 102 22.01 7.55 -0.98
N PHE A 103 20.98 8.23 -1.46
CA PHE A 103 19.65 7.65 -1.56
C PHE A 103 19.49 6.69 -2.73
N VAL A 104 20.13 6.94 -3.86
CA VAL A 104 20.15 6.01 -5.02
C VAL A 104 20.78 4.68 -4.63
N GLY A 105 21.91 4.70 -3.94
CA GLY A 105 22.58 3.48 -3.47
C GLY A 105 21.71 2.70 -2.48
N LEU A 106 21.05 3.37 -1.55
CA LEU A 106 20.11 2.70 -0.62
C LEU A 106 18.95 2.02 -1.36
N VAL A 107 18.37 2.70 -2.36
CA VAL A 107 17.28 2.13 -3.17
C VAL A 107 17.77 0.95 -3.99
N ALA A 108 18.96 1.04 -4.61
CA ALA A 108 19.54 -0.06 -5.39
C ALA A 108 19.82 -1.30 -4.51
N VAL A 109 20.45 -1.11 -3.35
CA VAL A 109 20.72 -2.19 -2.40
C VAL A 109 19.42 -2.82 -1.89
N ARG A 110 18.43 -1.99 -1.53
CA ARG A 110 17.11 -2.48 -1.12
C ARG A 110 16.45 -3.30 -2.21
N ALA A 111 16.45 -2.85 -3.47
CA ALA A 111 15.85 -3.58 -4.58
C ALA A 111 16.49 -4.98 -4.76
N LEU A 112 17.81 -5.09 -4.57
CA LEU A 112 18.52 -6.36 -4.62
C LEU A 112 18.19 -7.28 -3.42
N LEU A 113 18.13 -6.72 -2.21
CA LEU A 113 17.79 -7.49 -1.00
C LEU A 113 16.34 -8.01 -0.99
N GLU A 114 15.41 -7.22 -1.55
CA GLU A 114 13.99 -7.59 -1.66
C GLU A 114 13.71 -8.61 -2.79
N LEU A 115 14.58 -8.70 -3.80
CA LEU A 115 14.37 -9.55 -4.97
C LEU A 115 14.16 -11.04 -4.63
N PRO A 116 14.96 -11.68 -3.76
CA PRO A 116 14.72 -13.08 -3.37
C PRO A 116 13.37 -13.31 -2.71
N PHE A 117 12.93 -12.37 -1.87
CA PHE A 117 11.63 -12.44 -1.20
C PHE A 117 10.48 -12.27 -2.19
N ALA A 118 10.59 -11.29 -3.09
CA ALA A 118 9.60 -11.08 -4.15
C ALA A 118 9.50 -12.30 -5.09
N TYR A 119 10.64 -12.89 -5.47
CA TYR A 119 10.68 -14.09 -6.30
C TYR A 119 10.04 -15.29 -5.58
N HIS A 120 10.40 -15.54 -4.32
CA HIS A 120 9.79 -16.61 -3.52
C HIS A 120 8.29 -16.41 -3.36
N GLY A 121 7.85 -15.20 -3.05
CA GLY A 121 6.43 -14.85 -2.98
C GLY A 121 5.68 -15.22 -4.26
N ALA A 122 6.17 -14.78 -5.42
CA ALA A 122 5.53 -14.99 -6.71
C ALA A 122 5.59 -16.46 -7.17
N PHE A 123 6.79 -17.06 -7.20
CA PHE A 123 7.01 -18.36 -7.86
C PHE A 123 6.93 -19.57 -6.93
N VAL A 124 6.86 -19.37 -5.63
CA VAL A 124 6.62 -20.47 -4.68
C VAL A 124 5.23 -20.35 -4.07
N ILE A 125 4.94 -19.24 -3.38
CA ILE A 125 3.68 -19.11 -2.63
C ILE A 125 2.51 -18.89 -3.59
N GLU A 126 2.52 -17.82 -4.39
CA GLU A 126 1.40 -17.53 -5.32
C GLU A 126 1.23 -18.61 -6.39
N ALA A 127 2.34 -19.21 -6.86
CA ALA A 127 2.29 -20.32 -7.82
C ALA A 127 1.65 -21.58 -7.21
N ARG A 128 2.00 -21.96 -5.96
CA ARG A 128 1.43 -23.12 -5.28
C ARG A 128 -0.08 -23.01 -5.09
N HIS A 129 -0.58 -21.81 -4.86
CA HIS A 129 -2.00 -21.56 -4.66
C HIS A 129 -2.76 -21.19 -5.96
N GLY A 130 -2.06 -21.15 -7.11
CA GLY A 130 -2.66 -20.94 -8.43
C GLY A 130 -2.88 -19.47 -8.79
N PHE A 131 -2.25 -18.54 -8.08
CA PHE A 131 -2.38 -17.10 -8.36
C PHE A 131 -1.33 -16.59 -9.33
N ASN A 132 -0.11 -17.12 -9.32
CA ASN A 132 0.91 -16.65 -10.23
C ASN A 132 0.62 -17.07 -11.67
N ARG A 133 0.57 -16.09 -12.57
CA ARG A 133 0.43 -16.24 -14.01
C ARG A 133 1.65 -15.71 -14.78
N MET A 134 2.61 -15.12 -14.07
CA MET A 134 3.79 -14.53 -14.70
C MET A 134 4.78 -15.59 -15.17
N SER A 135 5.36 -15.36 -16.34
CA SER A 135 6.64 -15.98 -16.71
C SER A 135 7.78 -15.33 -15.93
N ARG A 136 8.91 -16.06 -15.77
CA ARG A 136 10.12 -15.49 -15.16
C ARG A 136 10.61 -14.26 -15.92
N ALA A 137 10.57 -14.27 -17.26
CA ALA A 137 10.95 -13.13 -18.07
C ALA A 137 10.10 -11.89 -17.80
N LEU A 138 8.78 -12.05 -17.67
CA LEU A 138 7.88 -10.96 -17.31
C LEU A 138 8.19 -10.41 -15.91
N PHE A 139 8.43 -11.29 -14.93
CA PHE A 139 8.78 -10.90 -13.57
C PHE A 139 10.06 -10.06 -13.52
N PHE A 140 11.15 -10.55 -14.13
CA PHE A 140 12.41 -9.81 -14.14
C PHE A 140 12.32 -8.54 -14.97
N GLY A 141 11.59 -8.56 -16.09
CA GLY A 141 11.31 -7.35 -16.88
C GLY A 141 10.57 -6.27 -16.08
N ASP A 142 9.56 -6.67 -15.32
CA ASP A 142 8.82 -5.75 -14.45
C ASP A 142 9.67 -5.27 -13.26
N TRP A 143 10.49 -6.15 -12.67
CA TRP A 143 11.43 -5.78 -11.62
C TRP A 143 12.47 -4.75 -12.11
N VAL A 144 13.06 -4.95 -13.29
CA VAL A 144 14.01 -3.98 -13.89
C VAL A 144 13.32 -2.64 -14.15
N LYS A 145 12.15 -2.63 -14.81
CA LYS A 145 11.38 -1.40 -15.06
C LYS A 145 11.06 -0.65 -13.78
N SER A 146 10.54 -1.35 -12.77
CA SER A 146 10.20 -0.76 -11.47
C SER A 146 11.43 -0.20 -10.76
N THR A 147 12.55 -0.92 -10.81
CA THR A 147 13.82 -0.47 -10.20
C THR A 147 14.34 0.77 -10.91
N LEU A 148 14.38 0.79 -12.24
CA LEU A 148 14.83 1.95 -13.02
C LEU A 148 13.94 3.17 -12.79
N LEU A 149 12.63 3.01 -12.73
CA LEU A 149 11.70 4.09 -12.39
C LEU A 149 11.95 4.61 -10.96
N SER A 150 12.16 3.72 -10.00
CA SER A 150 12.46 4.09 -8.62
C SER A 150 13.78 4.87 -8.52
N LEU A 151 14.82 4.42 -9.21
CA LEU A 151 16.12 5.12 -9.27
C LEU A 151 15.99 6.49 -9.93
N LEU A 152 15.24 6.59 -11.03
CA LEU A 152 14.97 7.85 -11.72
C LEU A 152 14.26 8.85 -10.79
N PHE A 153 13.17 8.43 -10.15
CA PHE A 153 12.42 9.32 -9.27
C PHE A 153 13.21 9.71 -8.03
N VAL A 154 13.92 8.77 -7.41
CA VAL A 154 14.76 9.08 -6.23
C VAL A 154 15.91 10.01 -6.61
N SER A 155 16.55 9.81 -7.76
CA SER A 155 17.59 10.71 -8.25
C SER A 155 17.07 12.13 -8.42
N GLY A 156 15.93 12.30 -9.12
CA GLY A 156 15.34 13.61 -9.36
C GLY A 156 14.87 14.31 -8.09
N LEU A 157 14.16 13.58 -7.22
CA LEU A 157 13.66 14.13 -5.96
C LEU A 157 14.78 14.44 -4.97
N ALA A 158 15.80 13.59 -4.86
CA ALA A 158 16.96 13.85 -4.02
C ALA A 158 17.76 15.05 -4.57
N ALA A 159 18.01 15.12 -5.89
CA ALA A 159 18.70 16.24 -6.50
C ALA A 159 17.96 17.55 -6.19
N LEU A 160 16.65 17.61 -6.39
CA LEU A 160 15.83 18.77 -6.08
C LEU A 160 15.89 19.12 -4.59
N ALA A 161 15.69 18.14 -3.71
CA ALA A 161 15.67 18.38 -2.26
C ALA A 161 17.01 18.91 -1.75
N PHE A 162 18.14 18.29 -2.15
CA PHE A 162 19.47 18.73 -1.73
C PHE A 162 19.88 20.05 -2.35
N TRP A 163 19.47 20.31 -3.60
CA TRP A 163 19.67 21.62 -4.21
C TRP A 163 18.92 22.71 -3.44
N VAL A 164 17.68 22.47 -3.07
CA VAL A 164 16.87 23.39 -2.27
C VAL A 164 17.48 23.62 -0.88
N VAL A 165 17.97 22.56 -0.22
CA VAL A 165 18.67 22.69 1.07
C VAL A 165 19.90 23.59 0.96
N ALA A 166 20.66 23.47 -0.11
CA ALA A 166 21.83 24.30 -0.35
C ALA A 166 21.49 25.76 -0.74
N ALA A 167 20.43 25.94 -1.53
CA ALA A 167 20.05 27.25 -2.07
C ALA A 167 19.23 28.10 -1.08
N ALA A 168 18.47 27.47 -0.20
CA ALA A 168 17.57 28.14 0.75
C ALA A 168 17.66 27.51 2.16
N PRO A 169 18.81 27.60 2.85
CA PRO A 169 19.07 26.89 4.10
C PRO A 169 18.11 27.23 5.25
N GLU A 170 17.52 28.43 5.26
CA GLU A 170 16.57 28.87 6.29
C GLU A 170 15.12 28.43 6.01
N SER A 171 14.80 28.09 4.78
CA SER A 171 13.41 27.79 4.37
C SER A 171 13.26 26.49 3.54
N TRP A 172 14.32 25.67 3.45
CA TRP A 172 14.32 24.46 2.63
C TRP A 172 13.14 23.51 2.91
N TRP A 173 12.70 23.42 4.16
CA TRP A 173 11.58 22.56 4.58
C TRP A 173 10.29 22.90 3.84
N LEU A 174 10.03 24.20 3.59
CA LEU A 174 8.86 24.68 2.87
C LEU A 174 8.96 24.34 1.38
N TRP A 175 10.15 24.59 0.77
CA TRP A 175 10.36 24.32 -0.64
C TRP A 175 10.39 22.83 -0.97
N VAL A 176 10.99 22.02 -0.10
CA VAL A 176 10.94 20.55 -0.21
C VAL A 176 9.49 20.05 -0.08
N TRP A 177 8.72 20.64 0.84
CA TRP A 177 7.31 20.33 0.97
C TRP A 177 6.52 20.72 -0.30
N LEU A 178 6.70 21.90 -0.85
CA LEU A 178 6.07 22.32 -2.10
C LEU A 178 6.45 21.39 -3.26
N GLY A 179 7.71 21.00 -3.35
CA GLY A 179 8.19 20.01 -4.32
C GLY A 179 7.50 18.65 -4.14
N PHE A 180 7.37 18.18 -2.91
CA PHE A 180 6.65 16.94 -2.59
C PHE A 180 5.17 17.02 -2.98
N VAL A 181 4.47 18.10 -2.64
CA VAL A 181 3.06 18.31 -3.00
C VAL A 181 2.90 18.37 -4.52
N SER A 182 3.72 19.18 -5.19
CA SER A 182 3.68 19.32 -6.66
C SER A 182 3.93 18.00 -7.36
N PHE A 183 4.94 17.25 -6.92
CA PHE A 183 5.25 15.91 -7.46
C PHE A 183 4.10 14.92 -7.21
N SER A 184 3.52 14.91 -6.01
CA SER A 184 2.40 14.03 -5.66
C SER A 184 1.16 14.31 -6.51
N VAL A 185 0.83 15.60 -6.70
CA VAL A 185 -0.26 16.02 -7.57
C VAL A 185 0.04 15.62 -9.03
N LEU A 186 1.23 15.92 -9.53
CA LEU A 186 1.65 15.52 -10.88
C LEU A 186 1.52 14.01 -11.08
N MET A 187 2.01 13.19 -10.14
CA MET A 187 1.93 11.73 -10.23
C MET A 187 0.49 11.21 -10.19
N THR A 188 -0.40 11.85 -9.45
CA THR A 188 -1.82 11.48 -9.44
C THR A 188 -2.45 11.60 -10.85
N PHE A 189 -2.00 12.57 -11.64
CA PHE A 189 -2.46 12.74 -13.03
C PHE A 189 -1.63 11.91 -14.02
N ALA A 190 -0.31 11.86 -13.85
CA ALA A 190 0.59 11.25 -14.83
C ALA A 190 0.66 9.72 -14.71
N ALA A 191 0.61 9.16 -13.50
CA ALA A 191 0.82 7.72 -13.30
C ALA A 191 -0.16 6.85 -14.12
N PRO A 192 -1.47 7.16 -14.19
CA PRO A 192 -2.41 6.37 -14.97
C PRO A 192 -2.16 6.41 -16.48
N TYR A 193 -1.45 7.39 -16.99
CA TYR A 193 -1.19 7.57 -18.44
C TYR A 193 0.23 7.22 -18.86
N VAL A 194 1.18 7.27 -17.92
CA VAL A 194 2.61 7.07 -18.21
C VAL A 194 3.13 5.79 -17.55
N ILE A 195 2.80 5.57 -16.26
CA ILE A 195 3.37 4.46 -15.50
C ILE A 195 2.57 3.17 -15.70
N GLU A 196 1.24 3.21 -15.53
CA GLU A 196 0.40 2.02 -15.69
C GLU A 196 0.57 1.34 -17.06
N PRO A 197 0.64 2.06 -18.20
CA PRO A 197 0.82 1.45 -19.52
C PRO A 197 2.18 0.76 -19.73
N LEU A 198 3.20 1.05 -18.91
CA LEU A 198 4.49 0.35 -18.95
C LEU A 198 4.36 -1.10 -18.46
N PHE A 199 3.33 -1.38 -17.66
CA PHE A 199 3.11 -2.69 -17.04
C PHE A 199 1.88 -3.39 -17.60
N TYR A 200 0.79 -2.69 -17.87
CA TYR A 200 -0.50 -3.26 -18.24
C TYR A 200 -1.01 -2.70 -19.53
N LYS A 201 -1.70 -3.56 -20.29
CA LYS A 201 -2.54 -3.10 -21.40
C LYS A 201 -3.90 -2.70 -20.85
N MET A 202 -4.38 -1.56 -21.31
CA MET A 202 -5.72 -1.08 -20.99
C MET A 202 -6.51 -0.88 -22.27
N GLU A 203 -7.69 -1.48 -22.33
CA GLU A 203 -8.59 -1.42 -23.48
C GLU A 203 -9.95 -0.87 -23.02
N PRO A 204 -10.70 -0.18 -23.88
CA PRO A 204 -12.08 0.17 -23.58
C PRO A 204 -12.89 -1.08 -23.24
N LEU A 205 -13.79 -0.97 -22.24
CA LEU A 205 -14.67 -2.07 -21.88
C LEU A 205 -15.53 -2.49 -23.06
N ALA A 206 -15.36 -3.75 -23.51
CA ALA A 206 -16.06 -4.27 -24.68
C ALA A 206 -17.55 -4.58 -24.42
N VAL A 207 -17.93 -4.82 -23.15
CA VAL A 207 -19.31 -5.18 -22.75
C VAL A 207 -20.16 -3.92 -22.67
N GLN A 208 -20.89 -3.63 -23.74
CA GLN A 208 -21.69 -2.38 -23.85
C GLN A 208 -22.76 -2.25 -22.77
N GLU A 209 -23.44 -3.35 -22.44
CA GLU A 209 -24.46 -3.35 -21.37
C GLU A 209 -23.88 -2.95 -20.01
N LEU A 210 -22.71 -3.47 -19.66
CA LEU A 210 -22.02 -3.11 -18.41
C LEU A 210 -21.53 -1.66 -18.47
N ALA A 211 -21.03 -1.20 -19.61
CA ALA A 211 -20.61 0.19 -19.80
C ALA A 211 -21.80 1.17 -19.64
N ALA A 212 -22.97 0.83 -20.17
CA ALA A 212 -24.21 1.59 -20.01
C ALA A 212 -24.65 1.61 -18.53
N GLY A 213 -24.61 0.45 -17.84
CA GLY A 213 -24.94 0.37 -16.41
C GLY A 213 -23.99 1.21 -15.53
N VAL A 214 -22.69 1.27 -15.88
CA VAL A 214 -21.73 2.15 -15.19
C VAL A 214 -22.04 3.62 -15.44
N ALA A 215 -22.43 4.01 -16.65
CA ALA A 215 -22.79 5.37 -16.97
C ALA A 215 -24.06 5.83 -16.20
N GLU A 216 -25.10 4.99 -16.18
CA GLU A 216 -26.31 5.23 -15.40
C GLU A 216 -26.02 5.36 -13.89
N LEU A 217 -25.23 4.44 -13.35
CA LEU A 217 -24.82 4.47 -11.95
C LEU A 217 -24.05 5.75 -11.61
N ALA A 218 -23.15 6.18 -12.48
CA ALA A 218 -22.38 7.41 -12.34
C ALA A 218 -23.28 8.65 -12.36
N GLU A 219 -24.27 8.69 -13.25
CA GLU A 219 -25.26 9.75 -13.33
C GLU A 219 -26.10 9.84 -12.04
N ARG A 220 -26.63 8.71 -11.56
CA ARG A 220 -27.38 8.62 -10.30
C ARG A 220 -26.53 9.08 -9.09
N ALA A 221 -25.24 8.76 -9.09
CA ALA A 221 -24.28 9.21 -8.08
C ALA A 221 -23.92 10.71 -8.22
N GLY A 222 -24.26 11.35 -9.33
CA GLY A 222 -23.83 12.70 -9.66
C GLY A 222 -22.31 12.80 -9.84
N VAL A 223 -21.69 11.77 -10.45
CA VAL A 223 -20.25 11.65 -10.69
C VAL A 223 -20.01 11.49 -12.18
N HIS A 224 -19.20 12.36 -12.77
CA HIS A 224 -18.84 12.21 -14.19
C HIS A 224 -17.72 11.15 -14.34
N VAL A 225 -17.98 10.09 -15.11
CA VAL A 225 -17.01 9.06 -15.49
C VAL A 225 -16.66 9.23 -16.96
N GLY A 226 -15.40 9.48 -17.26
CA GLY A 226 -14.95 9.72 -18.63
C GLY A 226 -14.71 8.44 -19.44
N ARG A 227 -14.14 7.41 -18.85
CA ARG A 227 -13.83 6.13 -19.52
C ARG A 227 -13.96 4.95 -18.56
N VAL A 228 -14.44 3.83 -19.10
CA VAL A 228 -14.42 2.52 -18.44
C VAL A 228 -13.46 1.63 -19.22
N LEU A 229 -12.44 1.13 -18.53
CA LEU A 229 -11.34 0.37 -19.13
C LEU A 229 -11.25 -1.02 -18.51
N THR A 230 -10.80 -1.98 -19.31
CA THR A 230 -10.37 -3.30 -18.85
C THR A 230 -8.86 -3.36 -18.83
N MET A 231 -8.28 -3.93 -17.76
CA MET A 231 -6.85 -4.15 -17.58
C MET A 231 -6.52 -5.64 -17.73
N ASP A 232 -5.46 -5.99 -18.46
CA ASP A 232 -4.94 -7.35 -18.64
C ASP A 232 -4.22 -7.90 -17.38
N ALA A 233 -4.88 -7.84 -16.22
CA ALA A 233 -4.32 -8.28 -14.96
C ALA A 233 -4.03 -9.78 -14.91
N SER A 234 -4.83 -10.58 -15.66
CA SER A 234 -4.69 -12.04 -15.76
C SER A 234 -3.34 -12.53 -16.29
N ARG A 235 -2.58 -11.67 -16.98
CA ARG A 235 -1.20 -12.00 -17.40
C ARG A 235 -0.24 -12.15 -16.21
N ARG A 236 -0.57 -11.54 -15.06
CA ARG A 236 0.30 -11.51 -13.86
C ARG A 236 -0.27 -12.30 -12.72
N SER A 237 -1.57 -12.17 -12.49
CA SER A 237 -2.22 -12.76 -11.33
C SER A 237 -3.64 -13.20 -11.65
N ALA A 238 -4.11 -14.21 -10.91
CA ALA A 238 -5.52 -14.60 -10.91
C ALA A 238 -6.36 -13.79 -9.91
N HIS A 239 -5.76 -12.87 -9.14
CA HIS A 239 -6.49 -11.99 -8.24
C HIS A 239 -7.38 -11.01 -9.02
N SER A 240 -8.56 -10.73 -8.46
CA SER A 240 -9.53 -9.82 -9.05
C SER A 240 -9.61 -8.52 -8.28
N ASN A 241 -9.77 -7.42 -9.00
CA ASN A 241 -9.93 -6.09 -8.44
C ASN A 241 -10.63 -5.14 -9.43
N ALA A 242 -11.13 -4.01 -8.90
CA ALA A 242 -11.57 -2.86 -9.66
C ALA A 242 -11.16 -1.60 -8.91
N TYR A 243 -10.91 -0.51 -9.62
CA TYR A 243 -10.60 0.77 -8.97
C TYR A 243 -10.97 1.96 -9.84
N PHE A 244 -11.13 3.10 -9.17
CA PHE A 244 -11.27 4.40 -9.83
C PHE A 244 -9.95 5.15 -9.78
N THR A 245 -9.62 5.86 -10.83
CA THR A 245 -8.43 6.72 -10.91
C THR A 245 -8.75 8.03 -11.61
N GLY A 246 -7.88 9.05 -11.41
CA GLY A 246 -8.05 10.38 -11.94
C GLY A 246 -8.61 11.37 -10.91
N LEU A 247 -8.53 12.66 -11.20
CA LEU A 247 -9.05 13.75 -10.38
C LEU A 247 -9.98 14.66 -11.20
N GLY A 248 -10.90 15.35 -10.52
CA GLY A 248 -11.80 16.31 -11.16
C GLY A 248 -12.74 15.65 -12.16
N ARG A 249 -12.75 16.17 -13.40
CA ARG A 249 -13.63 15.69 -14.49
C ARG A 249 -13.06 14.51 -15.28
N VAL A 250 -11.78 14.16 -15.07
CA VAL A 250 -11.10 13.07 -15.81
C VAL A 250 -11.03 11.83 -14.93
N LYS A 251 -12.18 11.20 -14.68
CA LYS A 251 -12.27 9.97 -13.89
C LYS A 251 -12.34 8.79 -14.83
N ARG A 252 -11.59 7.73 -14.48
CA ARG A 252 -11.61 6.46 -15.20
C ARG A 252 -11.95 5.34 -14.22
N VAL A 253 -12.74 4.41 -14.68
CA VAL A 253 -12.99 3.11 -14.04
C VAL A 253 -12.08 2.09 -14.68
N VAL A 254 -11.35 1.34 -13.89
CA VAL A 254 -10.52 0.24 -14.38
C VAL A 254 -11.01 -1.06 -13.74
N LEU A 255 -11.40 -2.01 -14.59
CA LEU A 255 -11.84 -3.35 -14.21
C LEU A 255 -10.75 -4.35 -14.62
N PHE A 256 -10.37 -5.23 -13.70
CA PHE A 256 -9.50 -6.36 -14.07
C PHE A 256 -10.28 -7.34 -14.93
N ASP A 257 -9.64 -7.87 -15.97
CA ASP A 257 -10.21 -8.93 -16.83
C ASP A 257 -10.62 -10.17 -16.02
N THR A 258 -9.90 -10.48 -14.94
CA THR A 258 -10.25 -11.52 -13.98
C THR A 258 -11.58 -11.25 -13.25
N LEU A 259 -11.90 -9.99 -12.96
CA LEU A 259 -13.16 -9.60 -12.30
C LEU A 259 -14.36 -9.86 -13.23
N LEU A 260 -14.20 -9.51 -14.52
CA LEU A 260 -15.25 -9.69 -15.52
C LEU A 260 -15.62 -11.16 -15.74
N THR A 261 -14.69 -12.09 -15.49
CA THR A 261 -14.95 -13.54 -15.61
C THR A 261 -15.53 -14.15 -14.34
N GLN A 262 -15.36 -13.52 -13.18
CA GLN A 262 -15.75 -14.07 -11.88
C GLN A 262 -17.08 -13.53 -11.36
N MET A 263 -17.52 -12.37 -11.84
CA MET A 263 -18.70 -11.68 -11.33
C MET A 263 -19.77 -11.44 -12.37
N THR A 264 -21.02 -11.39 -11.91
CA THR A 264 -22.16 -10.94 -12.72
C THR A 264 -22.12 -9.41 -12.89
N HIS A 265 -22.80 -8.89 -13.90
CA HIS A 265 -22.90 -7.44 -14.12
C HIS A 265 -23.47 -6.70 -12.90
N GLY A 266 -24.46 -7.28 -12.20
CA GLY A 266 -25.05 -6.72 -11.01
C GLY A 266 -24.04 -6.58 -9.87
N GLU A 267 -23.21 -7.59 -9.64
CA GLU A 267 -22.14 -7.58 -8.64
C GLU A 267 -21.06 -6.56 -8.98
N ILE A 268 -20.65 -6.48 -10.25
CA ILE A 268 -19.68 -5.46 -10.69
C ILE A 268 -20.24 -4.06 -10.46
N LEU A 269 -21.50 -3.80 -10.82
CA LEU A 269 -22.14 -2.50 -10.58
C LEU A 269 -22.24 -2.17 -9.09
N ALA A 270 -22.50 -3.16 -8.23
CA ALA A 270 -22.53 -2.96 -6.78
C ALA A 270 -21.14 -2.59 -6.22
N VAL A 271 -20.07 -3.27 -6.68
CA VAL A 271 -18.68 -2.92 -6.32
C VAL A 271 -18.35 -1.52 -6.82
N LEU A 272 -18.72 -1.17 -8.06
CA LEU A 272 -18.47 0.16 -8.60
C LEU A 272 -19.27 1.26 -7.88
N ALA A 273 -20.47 0.95 -7.38
CA ALA A 273 -21.24 1.87 -6.52
C ALA A 273 -20.50 2.17 -5.22
N HIS A 274 -19.85 1.15 -4.63
CA HIS A 274 -19.00 1.31 -3.45
C HIS A 274 -17.81 2.23 -3.75
N GLU A 275 -17.10 2.00 -4.85
CA GLU A 275 -15.98 2.84 -5.27
C GLU A 275 -16.40 4.29 -5.54
N LEU A 276 -17.58 4.49 -6.18
CA LEU A 276 -18.17 5.82 -6.35
C LEU A 276 -18.44 6.50 -5.00
N GLY A 277 -18.78 5.72 -3.96
CA GLY A 277 -18.97 6.21 -2.59
C GLY A 277 -17.71 6.90 -2.05
N HIS A 278 -16.53 6.30 -2.24
CA HIS A 278 -15.27 6.92 -1.85
C HIS A 278 -15.02 8.27 -2.54
N TRP A 279 -15.39 8.38 -3.81
CA TRP A 279 -15.29 9.63 -4.56
C TRP A 279 -16.30 10.68 -4.09
N LYS A 280 -17.57 10.30 -3.99
CA LYS A 280 -18.65 11.21 -3.61
C LYS A 280 -18.48 11.79 -2.20
N LYS A 281 -17.94 10.98 -1.29
CA LYS A 281 -17.65 11.39 0.09
C LYS A 281 -16.29 12.07 0.25
N HIS A 282 -15.55 12.27 -0.85
CA HIS A 282 -14.23 12.92 -0.87
C HIS A 282 -13.16 12.23 0.00
N HIS A 283 -13.30 10.93 0.30
CA HIS A 283 -12.39 10.23 1.20
C HIS A 283 -10.91 10.36 0.76
N VAL A 284 -10.64 10.22 -0.55
CA VAL A 284 -9.30 10.35 -1.11
C VAL A 284 -8.75 11.77 -0.96
N LEU A 285 -9.56 12.79 -1.26
CA LEU A 285 -9.13 14.20 -1.16
C LEU A 285 -8.82 14.60 0.29
N VAL A 286 -9.65 14.17 1.25
CA VAL A 286 -9.44 14.45 2.68
C VAL A 286 -8.15 13.79 3.16
N ARG A 287 -7.87 12.56 2.74
CA ARG A 287 -6.61 11.85 3.09
C ARG A 287 -5.39 12.52 2.47
N ILE A 288 -5.47 12.98 1.23
CA ILE A 288 -4.40 13.73 0.57
C ILE A 288 -4.14 15.04 1.32
N ALA A 289 -5.19 15.82 1.62
CA ALA A 289 -5.06 17.08 2.35
C ALA A 289 -4.43 16.87 3.74
N LEU A 290 -4.89 15.85 4.49
CA LEU A 290 -4.29 15.50 5.78
C LEU A 290 -2.82 15.08 5.63
N SER A 291 -2.48 14.25 4.64
CA SER A 291 -1.10 13.85 4.38
C SER A 291 -0.20 15.04 4.09
N PHE A 292 -0.66 16.01 3.30
CA PHE A 292 0.09 17.23 3.03
C PHE A 292 0.26 18.09 4.28
N THR A 293 -0.78 18.24 5.09
CA THR A 293 -0.70 18.99 6.36
C THR A 293 0.27 18.33 7.33
N LEU A 294 0.19 17.01 7.52
CA LEU A 294 1.08 16.28 8.40
C LEU A 294 2.54 16.31 7.89
N SER A 295 2.75 16.16 6.59
CA SER A 295 4.10 16.23 6.01
C SER A 295 4.74 17.60 6.15
N LEU A 296 3.95 18.68 6.10
CA LEU A 296 4.43 20.04 6.40
C LEU A 296 4.96 20.13 7.84
N GLY A 297 4.17 19.65 8.80
CA GLY A 297 4.59 19.62 10.22
C GLY A 297 5.83 18.75 10.45
N VAL A 298 5.92 17.59 9.79
CA VAL A 298 7.09 16.71 9.88
C VAL A 298 8.34 17.37 9.32
N LEU A 299 8.26 18.01 8.14
CA LEU A 299 9.39 18.71 7.54
C LEU A 299 9.81 19.93 8.33
N PHE A 300 8.85 20.68 8.89
CA PHE A 300 9.15 21.78 9.80
C PHE A 300 9.87 21.29 11.07
N ALA A 301 9.41 20.22 11.70
CA ALA A 301 10.10 19.62 12.84
C ALA A 301 11.50 19.12 12.46
N ALA A 302 11.64 18.44 11.30
CA ALA A 302 12.93 17.99 10.80
C ALA A 302 13.92 19.14 10.56
N TYR A 303 13.45 20.28 10.05
CA TYR A 303 14.25 21.49 9.88
C TYR A 303 14.91 21.94 11.18
N HIS A 304 14.16 21.96 12.28
CA HIS A 304 14.68 22.39 13.57
C HIS A 304 15.65 21.40 14.24
N VAL A 305 15.56 20.12 13.88
CA VAL A 305 16.35 19.10 14.60
C VAL A 305 17.42 18.42 13.74
N VAL A 306 17.40 18.52 12.41
CA VAL A 306 18.35 17.79 11.53
C VAL A 306 19.80 18.17 11.80
N GLY A 307 20.08 19.42 12.17
CA GLY A 307 21.40 19.93 12.53
C GLY A 307 21.85 19.55 13.95
N ALA A 308 20.95 19.08 14.79
CA ALA A 308 21.23 18.86 16.21
C ALA A 308 22.27 17.74 16.45
N PRO A 309 23.17 17.89 17.43
CA PRO A 309 24.22 16.90 17.73
C PRO A 309 23.66 15.54 18.18
N PHE A 310 22.45 15.51 18.73
CA PHE A 310 21.83 14.26 19.18
C PHE A 310 21.44 13.33 18.04
N VAL A 311 21.19 13.83 16.83
CA VAL A 311 20.68 13.03 15.68
C VAL A 311 21.68 11.92 15.29
N PRO A 312 22.96 12.18 14.99
CA PRO A 312 23.93 11.11 14.75
C PRO A 312 24.15 10.24 15.99
N ALA A 313 24.11 10.81 17.20
CA ALA A 313 24.27 10.05 18.45
C ALA A 313 23.14 9.03 18.69
N LEU A 314 21.95 9.20 18.09
CA LEU A 314 20.86 8.21 18.12
C LEU A 314 21.26 6.86 17.53
N VAL A 315 22.22 6.83 16.61
CA VAL A 315 22.72 5.61 15.98
C VAL A 315 24.19 5.32 16.33
N GLY A 316 24.77 6.09 17.26
CA GLY A 316 26.13 5.92 17.78
C GLY A 316 27.21 6.49 16.86
N LEU A 317 26.88 7.47 16.05
CA LEU A 317 27.82 8.23 15.23
C LEU A 317 28.18 9.55 15.94
N GLU A 318 29.43 9.97 15.84
CA GLU A 318 29.88 11.28 16.33
C GLU A 318 29.45 12.38 15.35
N THR A 319 29.61 12.10 14.05
CA THR A 319 29.23 12.99 12.95
C THR A 319 28.48 12.21 11.87
N ALA A 320 27.65 12.89 11.12
CA ALA A 320 26.94 12.33 9.99
C ALA A 320 26.63 13.42 8.96
N SER A 321 26.63 13.05 7.68
CA SER A 321 26.17 13.93 6.61
C SER A 321 24.69 14.31 6.78
N PHE A 322 24.24 15.33 6.05
CA PHE A 322 22.82 15.71 6.03
C PHE A 322 21.95 14.55 5.57
N ALA A 323 22.40 13.77 4.58
CA ALA A 323 21.69 12.59 4.07
C ALA A 323 21.50 11.51 5.15
N ALA A 324 22.57 11.17 5.88
CA ALA A 324 22.49 10.19 6.95
C ALA A 324 21.61 10.69 8.13
N ARG A 325 21.70 11.98 8.49
CA ARG A 325 20.82 12.59 9.50
C ARG A 325 19.35 12.54 9.10
N ALA A 326 19.03 12.85 7.84
CA ALA A 326 17.67 12.75 7.30
C ALA A 326 17.15 11.30 7.37
N LEU A 327 17.98 10.32 7.04
CA LEU A 327 17.63 8.90 7.16
C LEU A 327 17.37 8.49 8.62
N VAL A 328 18.21 8.92 9.55
CA VAL A 328 18.04 8.65 11.01
C VAL A 328 16.73 9.25 11.53
N LEU A 329 16.41 10.49 11.14
CA LEU A 329 15.15 11.13 11.49
C LEU A 329 13.94 10.42 10.88
N ALA A 330 14.04 9.97 9.64
CA ALA A 330 12.99 9.17 9.01
C ALA A 330 12.77 7.83 9.73
N ALA A 331 13.84 7.16 10.14
CA ALA A 331 13.79 5.94 10.94
C ALA A 331 13.15 6.17 12.32
N LEU A 332 13.54 7.25 13.01
CA LEU A 332 12.94 7.63 14.29
C LEU A 332 11.45 7.95 14.12
N GLY A 333 11.10 8.77 13.12
CA GLY A 333 9.73 9.14 12.81
C GLY A 333 8.85 7.92 12.53
N SER A 334 9.31 6.97 11.70
CA SER A 334 8.58 5.73 11.42
C SER A 334 8.36 4.87 12.67
N THR A 335 9.35 4.82 13.55
CA THR A 335 9.27 4.08 14.82
C THR A 335 8.27 4.73 15.79
N LEU A 336 8.29 6.06 15.91
CA LEU A 336 7.39 6.82 16.78
C LEU A 336 5.95 6.84 16.29
N THR A 337 5.73 6.76 14.98
CA THR A 337 4.37 6.77 14.40
C THR A 337 3.70 5.40 14.35
N PHE A 338 4.43 4.31 14.60
CA PHE A 338 3.86 2.97 14.62
C PHE A 338 2.63 2.81 15.55
N PRO A 339 2.61 3.33 16.80
CA PRO A 339 1.44 3.25 17.66
C PRO A 339 0.21 4.01 17.14
N LEU A 340 0.38 4.91 16.16
CA LEU A 340 -0.71 5.66 15.53
C LEU A 340 -1.38 4.89 14.37
N THR A 341 -0.80 3.78 13.93
CA THR A 341 -1.33 2.93 12.83
C THR A 341 -2.81 2.58 13.02
N PRO A 342 -3.29 2.14 14.22
CA PRO A 342 -4.70 1.79 14.41
C PRO A 342 -5.66 2.99 14.26
N LEU A 343 -5.21 4.23 14.44
CA LEU A 343 -6.04 5.42 14.22
C LEU A 343 -6.34 5.59 12.73
N GLY A 344 -5.33 5.49 11.89
CA GLY A 344 -5.49 5.51 10.43
C GLY A 344 -6.35 4.34 9.92
N ALA A 345 -6.14 3.14 10.45
CA ALA A 345 -6.95 1.98 10.14
C ALA A 345 -8.42 2.13 10.56
N ALA A 346 -8.69 2.71 11.75
CA ALA A 346 -10.04 2.98 12.22
C ALA A 346 -10.76 4.01 11.34
N TRP A 347 -10.06 5.06 10.92
CA TRP A 347 -10.60 6.03 9.98
C TRP A 347 -10.95 5.38 8.65
N SER A 348 -10.03 4.57 8.10
CA SER A 348 -10.28 3.83 6.86
C SER A 348 -11.54 2.97 6.94
N ARG A 349 -11.70 2.20 8.02
CA ARG A 349 -12.91 1.38 8.23
C ARG A 349 -14.19 2.20 8.38
N ARG A 350 -14.11 3.43 8.88
CA ARG A 350 -15.26 4.35 8.88
C ARG A 350 -15.64 4.77 7.46
N ASP A 351 -14.65 5.12 6.64
CA ASP A 351 -14.85 5.49 5.24
C ASP A 351 -15.46 4.33 4.44
N GLU A 352 -15.02 3.08 4.69
CA GLU A 352 -15.58 1.87 4.08
C GLU A 352 -17.08 1.71 4.38
N ARG A 353 -17.46 1.85 5.66
CA ARG A 353 -18.87 1.78 6.03
C ARG A 353 -19.71 2.89 5.39
N GLN A 354 -19.15 4.05 5.16
CA GLN A 354 -19.82 5.14 4.44
C GLN A 354 -19.97 4.81 2.95
N ALA A 355 -18.94 4.20 2.34
CA ALA A 355 -18.97 3.78 0.96
C ALA A 355 -19.96 2.62 0.74
N ASP A 356 -20.03 1.64 1.65
CA ASP A 356 -21.03 0.55 1.60
C ASP A 356 -22.46 1.10 1.67
N ARG A 357 -22.76 2.02 2.60
CA ARG A 357 -24.08 2.66 2.70
C ARG A 357 -24.42 3.44 1.42
N PHE A 358 -23.49 4.24 0.92
CA PHE A 358 -23.68 4.97 -0.31
C PHE A 358 -23.94 4.04 -1.51
N ALA A 359 -23.23 2.91 -1.57
CA ALA A 359 -23.44 1.92 -2.63
C ALA A 359 -24.88 1.37 -2.60
N VAL A 360 -25.39 1.07 -1.43
CA VAL A 360 -26.77 0.61 -1.27
C VAL A 360 -27.75 1.71 -1.65
N ASP A 361 -27.56 2.93 -1.14
CA ASP A 361 -28.47 4.06 -1.38
C ASP A 361 -28.59 4.40 -2.88
N VAL A 362 -27.47 4.35 -3.63
CA VAL A 362 -27.47 4.77 -5.04
C VAL A 362 -27.83 3.64 -5.99
N SER A 363 -27.51 2.40 -5.66
CA SER A 363 -27.71 1.25 -6.56
C SER A 363 -28.91 0.38 -6.20
N GLY A 364 -29.34 0.36 -4.94
CA GLY A 364 -30.34 -0.60 -4.43
C GLY A 364 -29.84 -2.04 -4.37
N ARG A 365 -28.51 -2.28 -4.53
CA ARG A 365 -27.91 -3.61 -4.76
C ARG A 365 -27.18 -4.14 -3.52
N ALA A 366 -27.80 -4.07 -2.35
CA ALA A 366 -27.18 -4.53 -1.10
C ALA A 366 -26.79 -6.03 -1.15
N ARG A 367 -27.67 -6.85 -1.73
CA ARG A 367 -27.45 -8.30 -1.86
C ARG A 367 -26.31 -8.60 -2.81
N GLU A 368 -26.30 -7.98 -3.99
CA GLU A 368 -25.22 -8.16 -4.99
C GLU A 368 -23.88 -7.69 -4.46
N LEU A 369 -23.81 -6.63 -3.66
CA LEU A 369 -22.57 -6.20 -3.00
C LEU A 369 -22.09 -7.23 -1.98
N ALA A 370 -23.00 -7.79 -1.17
CA ALA A 370 -22.66 -8.85 -0.23
C ALA A 370 -22.13 -10.11 -0.94
N ASP A 371 -22.79 -10.51 -2.04
CA ASP A 371 -22.39 -11.67 -2.85
C ASP A 371 -21.05 -11.42 -3.55
N ALA A 372 -20.83 -10.22 -4.07
CA ALA A 372 -19.53 -9.81 -4.64
C ALA A 372 -18.41 -9.91 -3.61
N LEU A 373 -18.62 -9.40 -2.39
CA LEU A 373 -17.63 -9.49 -1.31
C LEU A 373 -17.34 -10.94 -0.91
N ALA A 374 -18.37 -11.79 -0.87
CA ALA A 374 -18.21 -13.21 -0.58
C ALA A 374 -17.39 -13.92 -1.67
N LYS A 375 -17.67 -13.62 -2.97
CA LYS A 375 -16.89 -14.13 -4.10
C LYS A 375 -15.45 -13.64 -4.08
N LEU A 376 -15.22 -12.34 -3.85
CA LEU A 376 -13.86 -11.79 -3.73
C LEU A 376 -13.08 -12.46 -2.60
N ALA A 377 -13.71 -12.68 -1.44
CA ALA A 377 -13.07 -13.35 -0.33
C ALA A 377 -12.71 -14.81 -0.67
N ARG A 378 -13.60 -15.51 -1.37
CA ARG A 378 -13.40 -16.89 -1.83
C ARG A 378 -12.29 -16.98 -2.89
N GLU A 379 -12.37 -16.13 -3.93
CA GLU A 379 -11.44 -16.22 -5.06
C GLU A 379 -10.04 -15.71 -4.70
N ASN A 380 -9.94 -14.63 -3.93
CA ASN A 380 -8.66 -14.10 -3.48
C ASN A 380 -8.08 -14.82 -2.24
N LEU A 381 -8.70 -15.90 -1.77
CA LEU A 381 -8.30 -16.66 -0.58
C LEU A 381 -8.08 -15.76 0.64
N SER A 382 -9.00 -14.83 0.89
CA SER A 382 -8.89 -13.85 1.96
C SER A 382 -8.98 -14.50 3.35
N ASN A 383 -8.31 -13.90 4.35
CA ASN A 383 -8.42 -14.36 5.74
C ASN A 383 -9.84 -14.09 6.29
N LEU A 384 -10.58 -15.16 6.57
CA LEU A 384 -11.97 -15.11 7.06
C LEU A 384 -12.06 -14.98 8.59
N HIS A 385 -10.97 -15.28 9.30
CA HIS A 385 -10.89 -15.27 10.77
C HIS A 385 -9.70 -14.43 11.23
N PRO A 386 -9.68 -13.10 10.98
CA PRO A 386 -8.64 -12.26 11.50
C PRO A 386 -8.76 -12.10 13.02
N HIS A 387 -7.63 -12.11 13.74
CA HIS A 387 -7.62 -11.78 15.15
C HIS A 387 -8.12 -10.34 15.37
N PRO A 388 -9.04 -10.06 16.31
CA PRO A 388 -9.63 -8.73 16.47
C PRO A 388 -8.61 -7.59 16.65
N LEU A 389 -7.55 -7.81 17.47
CA LEU A 389 -6.47 -6.81 17.63
C LEU A 389 -5.69 -6.59 16.35
N TYR A 390 -5.40 -7.67 15.61
CA TYR A 390 -4.71 -7.57 14.32
C TYR A 390 -5.54 -6.78 13.31
N ALA A 391 -6.82 -7.08 13.21
CA ALA A 391 -7.75 -6.37 12.35
C ALA A 391 -7.90 -4.89 12.76
N LYS A 392 -8.02 -4.61 14.06
CA LYS A 392 -8.07 -3.22 14.57
C LYS A 392 -6.81 -2.45 14.22
N PHE A 393 -5.64 -3.09 14.24
CA PHE A 393 -4.36 -2.45 14.02
C PHE A 393 -4.05 -2.24 12.54
N TYR A 394 -4.27 -3.25 11.69
CA TYR A 394 -3.78 -3.25 10.31
C TYR A 394 -4.85 -3.17 9.23
N TYR A 395 -6.10 -3.58 9.50
CA TYR A 395 -7.10 -3.65 8.44
C TYR A 395 -7.64 -2.27 8.11
N SER A 396 -7.44 -1.87 6.87
CA SER A 396 -8.06 -0.67 6.29
C SER A 396 -9.56 -0.84 6.01
N HIS A 397 -10.00 -2.08 5.80
CA HIS A 397 -11.41 -2.45 5.62
C HIS A 397 -11.90 -3.23 6.84
N PRO A 398 -13.19 -3.14 7.23
CA PRO A 398 -13.76 -4.08 8.19
C PRO A 398 -13.57 -5.51 7.70
N PRO A 399 -13.48 -6.52 8.60
CA PRO A 399 -13.52 -7.93 8.20
C PRO A 399 -14.67 -8.18 7.23
N VAL A 400 -14.42 -8.97 6.19
CA VAL A 400 -15.40 -9.20 5.11
C VAL A 400 -16.72 -9.78 5.65
N THR A 401 -16.66 -10.62 6.66
CA THR A 401 -17.82 -11.19 7.34
C THR A 401 -18.69 -10.12 8.00
N GLU A 402 -18.11 -9.09 8.63
CA GLU A 402 -18.86 -7.96 9.21
C GLU A 402 -19.59 -7.16 8.11
N ARG A 403 -18.91 -6.89 6.97
CA ARG A 403 -19.51 -6.16 5.84
C ARG A 403 -20.67 -6.96 5.24
N ILE A 404 -20.47 -8.25 4.95
CA ILE A 404 -21.51 -9.12 4.37
C ILE A 404 -22.73 -9.17 5.30
N ARG A 405 -22.53 -9.32 6.61
CA ARG A 405 -23.62 -9.32 7.58
C ARG A 405 -24.43 -8.03 7.52
N ALA A 406 -23.76 -6.88 7.62
CA ALA A 406 -24.41 -5.57 7.57
C ALA A 406 -25.19 -5.33 6.27
N LEU A 407 -24.65 -5.76 5.12
CA LEU A 407 -25.31 -5.61 3.83
C LEU A 407 -26.54 -6.54 3.69
N ARG A 408 -26.46 -7.78 4.21
CA ARG A 408 -27.61 -8.70 4.20
C ARG A 408 -28.75 -8.27 5.13
N GLU A 409 -28.43 -7.67 6.28
CA GLU A 409 -29.42 -7.06 7.17
C GLU A 409 -30.20 -5.95 6.46
N VAL A 410 -29.50 -5.07 5.71
CA VAL A 410 -30.15 -4.03 4.91
C VAL A 410 -30.97 -4.62 3.76
N ALA A 411 -30.50 -5.70 3.11
CA ALA A 411 -31.22 -6.34 2.01
C ALA A 411 -32.50 -7.08 2.45
N SER A 412 -32.64 -7.37 3.75
CA SER A 412 -33.81 -8.07 4.32
C SER A 412 -34.82 -7.10 4.95
N SER A 413 -34.46 -5.84 5.14
CA SER A 413 -35.32 -4.76 5.64
C SER A 413 -36.07 -4.06 4.51
#